data_f364b7ce8b62ea855c710fe828512112
#
_entry.id   f364b7ce8b62ea855c710fe828512112
#
_cell.length_a   1.000
_cell.length_b   1.000
_cell.length_c   1.000
_cell.angle_alpha   90.00
_cell.angle_beta   90.00
_cell.angle_gamma   90.00
#
_symmetry.space_group_name_H-M   'P 1'
#
loop_
_entity.id
_entity.type
_entity.pdbx_description
1 polymer ?
#
loop_
_entity_poly.entity_id
_entity_poly.type
_entity_poly.pdbx_seq_one_letter_code
_entity_poly.pdbx_strand_id
1 'polypeptide(L)'
;MKECVLVAGGAGYIGTHTAVELIEAGYDVVIVDNLSNSEMKAVEGVREITGRNVPFERVDCDDRQALAGVFDRYRFGAVIHFAASKAVGESVEKPLLYYRNNILSLLNVLDLMREKGVRNLVFSSSCTVYGQPEALPVTEQTPRQPATSPYGNTKQICEDILRDTVAAYPELCGIALRYFNPIGAHPSALIGELPKGVPGNLVPFITQTAAGIRECLSVFGDDYDTPDGSAIRDYIDVVDLAKAHVVAVGRSVGVVAFVLRLPQDRALFDVQVDVAAHHQMRGNVAPFVQGTAVSGQHDPAATSRRNVVDGRLNAPRVVGERIAFRAVVQHADAQSGQ
;
A
#
# COMPACT_ATOMS: atom_id res chain seq x y z
N MET A 1 11.61 -22.09 -13.28
CA MET A 1 11.06 -21.54 -12.02
C MET A 1 11.22 -20.04 -12.11
N LYS A 2 10.22 -19.28 -11.68
CA LYS A 2 10.35 -17.84 -11.53
C LYS A 2 11.33 -17.55 -10.39
N GLU A 3 11.85 -16.32 -10.37
CA GLU A 3 12.84 -15.89 -9.38
C GLU A 3 12.26 -15.88 -7.95
N CYS A 4 13.12 -15.96 -6.95
CA CYS A 4 12.75 -15.81 -5.55
C CYS A 4 12.60 -14.32 -5.20
N VAL A 5 11.52 -13.97 -4.52
CA VAL A 5 11.20 -12.59 -4.11
C VAL A 5 11.32 -12.46 -2.59
N LEU A 6 12.10 -11.50 -2.14
CA LEU A 6 12.11 -11.09 -0.73
C LEU A 6 10.94 -10.14 -0.48
N VAL A 7 10.10 -10.45 0.51
CA VAL A 7 8.99 -9.59 0.93
C VAL A 7 9.31 -9.06 2.34
N ALA A 8 9.87 -7.85 2.40
CA ALA A 8 10.21 -7.15 3.63
C ALA A 8 8.96 -6.50 4.24
N GLY A 9 8.66 -6.76 5.52
CA GLY A 9 7.38 -6.45 6.14
C GLY A 9 6.28 -7.42 5.70
N GLY A 10 6.66 -8.63 5.29
CA GLY A 10 5.80 -9.59 4.62
C GLY A 10 4.80 -10.31 5.53
N ALA A 11 4.92 -10.22 6.86
CA ALA A 11 3.92 -10.71 7.81
C ALA A 11 2.80 -9.68 8.08
N GLY A 12 2.92 -8.47 7.53
CA GLY A 12 1.90 -7.43 7.61
C GLY A 12 0.70 -7.69 6.69
N TYR A 13 -0.32 -6.84 6.80
CA TYR A 13 -1.58 -6.95 6.07
C TYR A 13 -1.40 -7.06 4.55
N ILE A 14 -0.76 -6.06 3.92
CA ILE A 14 -0.53 -6.06 2.47
C ILE A 14 0.51 -7.13 2.09
N GLY A 15 1.54 -7.30 2.93
CA GLY A 15 2.63 -8.25 2.69
C GLY A 15 2.16 -9.70 2.58
N THR A 16 1.25 -10.15 3.44
CA THR A 16 0.71 -11.52 3.41
C THR A 16 -0.14 -11.78 2.17
N HIS A 17 -1.00 -10.83 1.78
CA HIS A 17 -1.78 -10.94 0.54
C HIS A 17 -0.86 -10.96 -0.69
N THR A 18 0.16 -10.11 -0.70
CA THR A 18 1.16 -10.09 -1.78
C THR A 18 1.96 -11.38 -1.85
N ALA A 19 2.32 -11.97 -0.70
CA ALA A 19 3.00 -13.27 -0.66
C ALA A 19 2.15 -14.39 -1.26
N VAL A 20 0.83 -14.42 -0.99
CA VAL A 20 -0.10 -15.38 -1.60
C VAL A 20 -0.12 -15.20 -3.12
N GLU A 21 -0.38 -14.00 -3.62
CA GLU A 21 -0.47 -13.69 -5.04
C GLU A 21 0.84 -13.97 -5.80
N LEU A 22 2.01 -13.71 -5.18
CA LEU A 22 3.31 -14.07 -5.75
C LEU A 22 3.46 -15.59 -5.92
N ILE A 23 3.11 -16.34 -4.88
CA ILE A 23 3.20 -17.81 -4.88
C ILE A 23 2.26 -18.41 -5.92
N GLU A 24 1.03 -17.92 -6.02
CA GLU A 24 0.06 -18.33 -7.04
C GLU A 24 0.53 -17.97 -8.44
N ALA A 25 1.21 -16.84 -8.61
CA ALA A 25 1.87 -16.47 -9.85
C ALA A 25 3.14 -17.28 -10.16
N GLY A 26 3.58 -18.19 -9.27
CA GLY A 26 4.67 -19.15 -9.46
C GLY A 26 6.05 -18.61 -9.04
N TYR A 27 6.13 -17.54 -8.25
CA TYR A 27 7.36 -17.09 -7.61
C TYR A 27 7.65 -17.90 -6.34
N ASP A 28 8.92 -18.07 -6.01
CA ASP A 28 9.32 -18.44 -4.65
C ASP A 28 9.37 -17.18 -3.78
N VAL A 29 8.97 -17.28 -2.52
CA VAL A 29 8.87 -16.14 -1.62
C VAL A 29 9.59 -16.42 -0.32
N VAL A 30 10.33 -15.42 0.18
CA VAL A 30 10.86 -15.39 1.54
C VAL A 30 10.26 -14.18 2.24
N ILE A 31 9.59 -14.40 3.36
CA ILE A 31 9.01 -13.35 4.19
C ILE A 31 10.04 -12.92 5.23
N VAL A 32 10.31 -11.61 5.30
CA VAL A 32 11.13 -10.98 6.34
C VAL A 32 10.27 -10.02 7.13
N ASP A 33 10.24 -10.16 8.46
CA ASP A 33 9.46 -9.29 9.34
C ASP A 33 10.01 -9.38 10.78
N ASN A 34 9.99 -8.27 11.53
CA ASN A 34 10.40 -8.26 12.93
C ASN A 34 9.27 -8.61 13.90
N LEU A 35 8.03 -8.74 13.39
CA LEU A 35 6.79 -8.96 14.13
C LEU A 35 6.45 -7.84 15.13
N SER A 36 6.93 -6.62 14.91
CA SER A 36 6.60 -5.49 15.77
C SER A 36 5.11 -5.12 15.69
N ASN A 37 4.53 -5.17 14.49
CA ASN A 37 3.11 -4.86 14.23
C ASN A 37 2.39 -5.96 13.42
N SER A 38 2.87 -7.18 13.47
CA SER A 38 2.35 -8.36 12.78
C SER A 38 2.46 -9.59 13.70
N GLU A 39 1.89 -10.71 13.28
CA GLU A 39 1.88 -11.96 14.05
C GLU A 39 2.24 -13.16 13.17
N MET A 40 2.86 -14.18 13.76
CA MET A 40 3.18 -15.44 13.07
C MET A 40 1.94 -16.11 12.45
N LYS A 41 0.77 -15.95 13.08
CA LYS A 41 -0.51 -16.45 12.56
C LYS A 41 -0.78 -16.01 11.13
N ALA A 42 -0.36 -14.80 10.76
CA ALA A 42 -0.53 -14.29 9.39
C ALA A 42 0.36 -15.05 8.39
N VAL A 43 1.58 -15.40 8.77
CA VAL A 43 2.49 -16.25 7.96
C VAL A 43 1.95 -17.69 7.85
N GLU A 44 1.40 -18.23 8.94
CA GLU A 44 0.74 -19.53 8.95
C GLU A 44 -0.46 -19.53 8.00
N GLY A 45 -1.26 -18.46 7.98
CA GLY A 45 -2.34 -18.29 7.03
C GLY A 45 -1.88 -18.31 5.56
N VAL A 46 -0.76 -17.66 5.24
CA VAL A 46 -0.14 -17.75 3.90
C VAL A 46 0.23 -19.17 3.54
N ARG A 47 0.84 -19.91 4.48
CA ARG A 47 1.22 -21.33 4.28
C ARG A 47 0.02 -22.22 4.05
N GLU A 48 -1.05 -22.02 4.83
CA GLU A 48 -2.30 -22.78 4.71
C GLU A 48 -3.01 -22.52 3.38
N ILE A 49 -3.14 -21.24 2.98
CA ILE A 49 -3.77 -20.86 1.71
C ILE A 49 -3.03 -21.47 0.52
N THR A 50 -1.71 -21.36 0.52
CA THR A 50 -0.88 -21.73 -0.64
C THR A 50 -0.46 -23.20 -0.64
N GLY A 51 -0.59 -23.91 0.47
CA GLY A 51 -0.06 -25.26 0.65
C GLY A 51 1.47 -25.34 0.56
N ARG A 52 2.19 -24.19 0.66
CA ARG A 52 3.62 -24.11 0.53
C ARG A 52 4.29 -23.84 1.88
N ASN A 53 5.45 -24.45 2.10
CA ASN A 53 6.30 -24.09 3.23
C ASN A 53 7.07 -22.79 2.90
N VAL A 54 6.45 -21.64 3.17
CA VAL A 54 7.04 -20.32 2.91
C VAL A 54 8.09 -20.02 3.99
N PRO A 55 9.38 -19.81 3.62
CA PRO A 55 10.39 -19.39 4.57
C PRO A 55 10.03 -18.06 5.24
N PHE A 56 10.25 -18.01 6.55
CA PHE A 56 10.07 -16.80 7.36
C PHE A 56 11.33 -16.51 8.13
N GLU A 57 11.85 -15.30 7.98
CA GLU A 57 13.04 -14.80 8.68
C GLU A 57 12.62 -13.68 9.63
N ARG A 58 12.75 -13.92 10.93
CA ARG A 58 12.44 -12.90 11.94
C ARG A 58 13.62 -11.94 12.05
N VAL A 59 13.62 -10.92 11.18
CA VAL A 59 14.69 -9.92 11.07
C VAL A 59 14.09 -8.53 10.98
N ASP A 60 14.70 -7.57 11.67
CA ASP A 60 14.44 -6.16 11.50
C ASP A 60 15.25 -5.64 10.30
N CYS A 61 14.59 -4.95 9.36
CA CYS A 61 15.27 -4.36 8.21
C CYS A 61 16.22 -3.21 8.60
N ASP A 62 16.10 -2.66 9.82
CA ASP A 62 17.03 -1.68 10.38
C ASP A 62 18.34 -2.35 10.84
N ASP A 63 18.34 -3.65 11.13
CA ASP A 63 19.56 -4.43 11.42
C ASP A 63 20.17 -4.92 10.11
N ARG A 64 21.09 -4.12 9.56
CA ARG A 64 21.79 -4.43 8.31
C ARG A 64 22.53 -5.76 8.36
N GLN A 65 23.13 -6.12 9.50
CA GLN A 65 23.90 -7.36 9.61
C GLN A 65 22.99 -8.59 9.59
N ALA A 66 21.89 -8.55 10.33
CA ALA A 66 20.90 -9.63 10.31
C ALA A 66 20.26 -9.77 8.92
N LEU A 67 19.91 -8.63 8.27
CA LEU A 67 19.34 -8.63 6.92
C LEU A 67 20.35 -9.15 5.87
N ALA A 68 21.63 -8.80 5.98
CA ALA A 68 22.69 -9.35 5.11
C ALA A 68 22.76 -10.87 5.19
N GLY A 69 22.61 -11.44 6.39
CA GLY A 69 22.53 -12.89 6.58
C GLY A 69 21.36 -13.55 5.84
N VAL A 70 20.24 -12.83 5.63
CA VAL A 70 19.14 -13.32 4.80
C VAL A 70 19.55 -13.32 3.33
N PHE A 71 20.13 -12.23 2.83
CA PHE A 71 20.64 -12.17 1.46
C PHE A 71 21.74 -13.20 1.16
N ASP A 72 22.48 -13.65 2.17
CA ASP A 72 23.49 -14.71 2.01
C ASP A 72 22.88 -16.11 1.92
N ARG A 73 21.73 -16.35 2.56
CA ARG A 73 21.02 -17.64 2.55
C ARG A 73 20.19 -17.87 1.30
N TYR A 74 19.68 -16.81 0.70
CA TYR A 74 18.76 -16.88 -0.43
C TYR A 74 19.27 -16.07 -1.62
N ARG A 75 18.96 -16.53 -2.84
CA ARG A 75 19.22 -15.77 -4.07
C ARG A 75 17.96 -15.11 -4.54
N PHE A 76 17.88 -13.80 -4.36
CA PHE A 76 16.73 -13.01 -4.75
C PHE A 76 16.89 -12.44 -6.16
N GLY A 77 15.77 -12.43 -6.95
CA GLY A 77 15.67 -11.70 -8.19
C GLY A 77 15.02 -10.34 -8.00
N ALA A 78 14.18 -10.19 -6.95
CA ALA A 78 13.51 -8.96 -6.62
C ALA A 78 13.27 -8.81 -5.11
N VAL A 79 13.02 -7.57 -4.69
CA VAL A 79 12.58 -7.22 -3.34
C VAL A 79 11.28 -6.43 -3.44
N ILE A 80 10.31 -6.75 -2.57
CA ILE A 80 9.17 -5.89 -2.28
C ILE A 80 9.35 -5.35 -0.86
N HIS A 81 9.33 -4.03 -0.71
CA HIS A 81 9.60 -3.38 0.57
C HIS A 81 8.34 -2.75 1.16
N PHE A 82 7.69 -3.46 2.09
CA PHE A 82 6.58 -2.98 2.91
C PHE A 82 7.01 -2.54 4.31
N ALA A 83 8.19 -2.96 4.78
CA ALA A 83 8.64 -2.71 6.15
C ALA A 83 8.71 -1.21 6.43
N ALA A 84 7.75 -0.72 7.23
CA ALA A 84 7.65 0.68 7.63
C ALA A 84 6.66 0.83 8.81
N SER A 85 6.90 1.83 9.65
CA SER A 85 5.88 2.37 10.55
C SER A 85 4.90 3.22 9.73
N LYS A 86 3.56 3.00 9.90
CA LYS A 86 2.54 3.57 8.98
C LYS A 86 1.47 4.44 9.64
N ALA A 87 1.42 4.52 10.97
CA ALA A 87 0.38 5.26 11.67
C ALA A 87 0.66 6.76 11.65
N VAL A 88 -0.20 7.52 10.95
CA VAL A 88 -0.03 8.98 10.75
C VAL A 88 0.00 9.70 12.09
N GLY A 89 -0.96 9.45 13.00
CA GLY A 89 -1.01 10.07 14.33
C GLY A 89 0.24 9.80 15.17
N GLU A 90 0.67 8.52 15.26
CA GLU A 90 1.89 8.16 15.98
C GLU A 90 3.13 8.85 15.38
N SER A 91 3.16 9.07 14.07
CA SER A 91 4.29 9.75 13.45
C SER A 91 4.47 11.18 13.92
N VAL A 92 3.37 11.87 14.28
CA VAL A 92 3.41 13.22 14.83
C VAL A 92 3.95 13.19 16.27
N GLU A 93 3.56 12.19 17.05
CA GLU A 93 4.02 12.02 18.42
C GLU A 93 5.48 11.54 18.53
N LYS A 94 5.89 10.67 17.57
CA LYS A 94 7.21 10.01 17.58
C LYS A 94 7.95 10.16 16.24
N PRO A 95 8.22 11.38 15.76
CA PRO A 95 8.76 11.59 14.42
C PRO A 95 10.12 10.94 14.20
N LEU A 96 11.02 10.97 15.19
CA LEU A 96 12.35 10.36 15.04
C LEU A 96 12.30 8.84 14.89
N LEU A 97 11.31 8.17 15.50
CA LEU A 97 11.09 6.74 15.30
C LEU A 97 10.76 6.46 13.83
N TYR A 98 9.85 7.25 13.23
CA TYR A 98 9.43 7.10 11.84
C TYR A 98 10.54 7.38 10.85
N TYR A 99 11.29 8.47 11.04
CA TYR A 99 12.43 8.79 10.18
C TYR A 99 13.50 7.69 10.25
N ARG A 100 13.85 7.22 11.45
CA ARG A 100 14.84 6.15 11.58
C ARG A 100 14.37 4.87 10.93
N ASN A 101 13.22 4.35 11.36
CA ASN A 101 12.73 3.07 10.88
C ASN A 101 12.47 3.07 9.36
N ASN A 102 11.75 4.04 8.84
CA ASN A 102 11.29 4.01 7.44
C ASN A 102 12.42 4.31 6.44
N ILE A 103 13.38 5.15 6.82
CA ILE A 103 14.48 5.52 5.93
C ILE A 103 15.62 4.49 6.02
N LEU A 104 16.03 4.11 7.24
CA LEU A 104 17.15 3.19 7.42
C LEU A 104 16.87 1.81 6.85
N SER A 105 15.64 1.29 7.01
CA SER A 105 15.24 0.02 6.43
C SER A 105 15.36 0.01 4.90
N LEU A 106 14.95 1.09 4.22
CA LEU A 106 15.11 1.22 2.77
C LEU A 106 16.58 1.33 2.35
N LEU A 107 17.38 2.12 3.07
CA LEU A 107 18.82 2.27 2.79
C LEU A 107 19.52 0.91 2.89
N ASN A 108 19.27 0.15 3.95
CA ASN A 108 19.84 -1.18 4.15
C ASN A 108 19.46 -2.15 3.02
N VAL A 109 18.19 -2.12 2.60
CA VAL A 109 17.72 -2.95 1.47
C VAL A 109 18.42 -2.56 0.18
N LEU A 110 18.50 -1.28 -0.16
CA LEU A 110 19.16 -0.81 -1.39
C LEU A 110 20.64 -1.14 -1.42
N ASP A 111 21.35 -0.95 -0.32
CA ASP A 111 22.77 -1.31 -0.21
C ASP A 111 23.00 -2.80 -0.42
N LEU A 112 22.21 -3.65 0.25
CA LEU A 112 22.33 -5.10 0.11
C LEU A 112 21.91 -5.60 -1.27
N MET A 113 20.91 -5.01 -1.89
CA MET A 113 20.55 -5.30 -3.28
C MET A 113 21.73 -5.05 -4.22
N ARG A 114 22.42 -3.90 -4.08
CA ARG A 114 23.61 -3.60 -4.87
C ARG A 114 24.74 -4.60 -4.62
N GLU A 115 25.05 -4.85 -3.35
CA GLU A 115 26.13 -5.77 -2.96
C GLU A 115 25.91 -7.21 -3.46
N LYS A 116 24.64 -7.64 -3.52
CA LYS A 116 24.26 -9.02 -3.90
C LYS A 116 23.77 -9.13 -5.35
N GLY A 117 23.76 -8.05 -6.11
CA GLY A 117 23.36 -8.03 -7.52
C GLY A 117 21.86 -8.21 -7.75
N VAL A 118 21.02 -7.93 -6.76
CA VAL A 118 19.56 -7.91 -6.90
C VAL A 118 19.14 -6.58 -7.55
N ARG A 119 18.35 -6.65 -8.63
CA ARG A 119 18.12 -5.48 -9.48
C ARG A 119 16.75 -4.83 -9.31
N ASN A 120 15.73 -5.58 -8.94
CA ASN A 120 14.35 -5.12 -9.00
C ASN A 120 13.82 -4.82 -7.60
N LEU A 121 13.37 -3.59 -7.36
CA LEU A 121 12.70 -3.16 -6.13
C LEU A 121 11.29 -2.67 -6.43
N VAL A 122 10.31 -3.19 -5.71
CA VAL A 122 8.98 -2.60 -5.59
C VAL A 122 8.85 -1.97 -4.21
N PHE A 123 8.68 -0.65 -4.18
CA PHE A 123 8.57 0.13 -2.94
C PHE A 123 7.11 0.47 -2.65
N SER A 124 6.67 0.12 -1.46
CA SER A 124 5.39 0.53 -0.90
C SER A 124 5.42 2.02 -0.56
N SER A 125 5.02 2.86 -1.51
CA SER A 125 4.81 4.28 -1.29
C SER A 125 3.40 4.55 -0.75
N SER A 126 2.90 5.78 -0.88
CA SER A 126 1.61 6.17 -0.34
C SER A 126 1.06 7.39 -1.09
N CYS A 127 -0.27 7.54 -1.13
CA CYS A 127 -0.91 8.77 -1.58
C CYS A 127 -0.51 10.00 -0.73
N THR A 128 -0.03 9.79 0.51
CA THR A 128 0.45 10.88 1.38
C THR A 128 1.63 11.68 0.81
N VAL A 129 2.31 11.16 -0.21
CA VAL A 129 3.37 11.90 -0.94
C VAL A 129 2.84 13.12 -1.70
N TYR A 130 1.54 13.17 -1.98
CA TYR A 130 0.95 14.34 -2.64
C TYR A 130 0.68 15.51 -1.69
N GLY A 131 0.73 15.30 -0.35
CA GLY A 131 0.36 16.31 0.63
C GLY A 131 -1.11 16.72 0.46
N GLN A 132 -1.36 18.02 0.33
CA GLN A 132 -2.68 18.58 -0.03
C GLN A 132 -2.65 19.01 -1.50
N PRO A 133 -3.12 18.17 -2.44
CA PRO A 133 -3.06 18.47 -3.86
C PRO A 133 -4.04 19.60 -4.22
N GLU A 134 -3.64 20.48 -5.15
CA GLU A 134 -4.47 21.60 -5.62
C GLU A 134 -5.64 21.14 -6.50
N ALA A 135 -5.54 19.97 -7.11
CA ALA A 135 -6.55 19.42 -8.01
C ALA A 135 -6.76 17.93 -7.79
N LEU A 136 -7.99 17.49 -7.96
CA LEU A 136 -8.42 16.10 -7.92
C LEU A 136 -9.06 15.70 -9.26
N PRO A 137 -8.94 14.44 -9.68
CA PRO A 137 -8.20 13.35 -9.03
C PRO A 137 -6.69 13.49 -9.23
N VAL A 138 -5.90 12.98 -8.27
CA VAL A 138 -4.44 12.93 -8.41
C VAL A 138 -4.01 11.89 -9.46
N THR A 139 -2.89 12.18 -10.13
CA THR A 139 -2.22 11.31 -11.10
C THR A 139 -0.73 11.18 -10.72
N GLU A 140 0.02 10.38 -11.45
CA GLU A 140 1.47 10.26 -11.29
C GLU A 140 2.21 11.59 -11.50
N GLN A 141 1.66 12.47 -12.37
CA GLN A 141 2.21 13.78 -12.68
C GLN A 141 1.79 14.87 -11.69
N THR A 142 0.84 14.58 -10.78
CA THR A 142 0.42 15.56 -9.77
C THR A 142 1.62 16.00 -8.93
N PRO A 143 1.91 17.31 -8.84
CA PRO A 143 3.03 17.82 -8.06
C PRO A 143 2.91 17.41 -6.58
N ARG A 144 4.05 17.00 -6.00
CA ARG A 144 4.12 16.75 -4.56
C ARG A 144 4.08 18.09 -3.82
N GLN A 145 3.18 18.20 -2.86
CA GLN A 145 3.12 19.32 -1.91
C GLN A 145 3.85 18.94 -0.61
N PRO A 146 4.15 19.89 0.27
CA PRO A 146 4.70 19.57 1.59
C PRO A 146 3.88 18.50 2.30
N ALA A 147 4.55 17.51 2.86
CA ALA A 147 3.88 16.44 3.57
C ALA A 147 3.14 16.98 4.80
N THR A 148 1.94 16.45 5.04
CA THR A 148 1.10 16.84 6.18
C THR A 148 1.45 16.09 7.48
N SER A 149 2.38 15.14 7.42
CA SER A 149 2.81 14.34 8.57
C SER A 149 4.25 13.85 8.40
N PRO A 150 4.96 13.53 9.50
CA PRO A 150 6.26 12.88 9.43
C PRO A 150 6.23 11.55 8.64
N TYR A 151 5.17 10.74 8.79
CA TYR A 151 5.00 9.54 7.96
C TYR A 151 4.98 9.86 6.47
N GLY A 152 4.15 10.82 6.04
CA GLY A 152 4.09 11.25 4.63
C GLY A 152 5.45 11.76 4.13
N ASN A 153 6.15 12.52 4.97
CA ASN A 153 7.48 13.02 4.63
C ASN A 153 8.51 11.88 4.50
N THR A 154 8.46 10.84 5.34
CA THR A 154 9.34 9.66 5.15
C THR A 154 9.10 8.99 3.80
N LYS A 155 7.86 8.93 3.31
CA LYS A 155 7.56 8.36 1.99
C LYS A 155 8.08 9.25 0.85
N GLN A 156 7.97 10.59 0.97
CA GLN A 156 8.58 11.52 0.01
C GLN A 156 10.11 11.36 -0.06
N ILE A 157 10.77 11.33 1.10
CA ILE A 157 12.23 11.14 1.20
C ILE A 157 12.64 9.78 0.62
N CYS A 158 11.91 8.71 0.92
CA CYS A 158 12.20 7.37 0.39
C CYS A 158 12.08 7.31 -1.14
N GLU A 159 11.09 7.99 -1.74
CA GLU A 159 11.01 8.09 -3.20
C GLU A 159 12.17 8.89 -3.80
N ASP A 160 12.63 9.95 -3.13
CA ASP A 160 13.80 10.72 -3.57
C ASP A 160 15.08 9.87 -3.49
N ILE A 161 15.28 9.13 -2.39
CA ILE A 161 16.39 8.18 -2.25
C ILE A 161 16.36 7.13 -3.36
N LEU A 162 15.19 6.55 -3.64
CA LEU A 162 15.03 5.55 -4.69
C LEU A 162 15.37 6.12 -6.07
N ARG A 163 14.86 7.29 -6.40
CA ARG A 163 15.13 7.98 -7.67
C ARG A 163 16.62 8.24 -7.84
N ASP A 164 17.27 8.83 -6.83
CA ASP A 164 18.67 9.19 -6.88
C ASP A 164 19.57 7.95 -6.96
N THR A 165 19.19 6.87 -6.24
CA THR A 165 19.88 5.59 -6.28
C THR A 165 19.82 4.95 -7.67
N VAL A 166 18.63 4.88 -8.31
CA VAL A 166 18.50 4.32 -9.66
C VAL A 166 19.18 5.20 -10.71
N ALA A 167 19.19 6.52 -10.53
CA ALA A 167 19.95 7.41 -11.40
C ALA A 167 21.48 7.18 -11.33
N ALA A 168 21.99 6.89 -10.13
CA ALA A 168 23.41 6.60 -9.90
C ALA A 168 23.81 5.18 -10.31
N TYR A 169 22.88 4.22 -10.21
CA TYR A 169 23.11 2.79 -10.47
C TYR A 169 22.10 2.27 -11.51
N PRO A 170 22.39 2.42 -12.81
CA PRO A 170 21.45 2.10 -13.90
C PRO A 170 21.06 0.61 -13.99
N GLU A 171 21.81 -0.28 -13.32
CA GLU A 171 21.45 -1.69 -13.19
C GLU A 171 20.28 -1.95 -12.23
N LEU A 172 19.96 -0.99 -11.36
CA LEU A 172 18.81 -1.07 -10.47
C LEU A 172 17.53 -0.56 -11.15
N CYS A 173 16.44 -1.24 -10.88
CA CYS A 173 15.10 -0.85 -11.27
C CYS A 173 14.26 -0.64 -10.01
N GLY A 174 13.59 0.51 -9.90
CA GLY A 174 12.74 0.84 -8.76
C GLY A 174 11.34 1.25 -9.19
N ILE A 175 10.32 0.62 -8.62
CA ILE A 175 8.92 0.98 -8.83
C ILE A 175 8.33 1.39 -7.48
N ALA A 176 7.81 2.61 -7.38
CA ALA A 176 7.09 3.10 -6.22
C ALA A 176 5.57 3.05 -6.48
N LEU A 177 4.86 2.21 -5.73
CA LEU A 177 3.41 2.12 -5.81
C LEU A 177 2.77 3.07 -4.79
N ARG A 178 2.10 4.12 -5.27
CA ARG A 178 1.36 5.09 -4.46
C ARG A 178 -0.10 4.67 -4.40
N TYR A 179 -0.55 4.19 -3.26
CA TYR A 179 -1.92 3.74 -3.08
C TYR A 179 -2.59 4.43 -1.91
N PHE A 180 -3.91 4.43 -1.96
CA PHE A 180 -4.78 4.99 -0.93
C PHE A 180 -5.02 3.97 0.18
N ASN A 181 -6.25 3.84 0.67
CA ASN A 181 -6.54 3.01 1.83
C ASN A 181 -6.88 1.57 1.39
N PRO A 182 -6.02 0.58 1.64
CA PRO A 182 -6.37 -0.80 1.35
C PRO A 182 -7.44 -1.29 2.33
N ILE A 183 -8.42 -2.03 1.79
CA ILE A 183 -9.50 -2.68 2.54
C ILE A 183 -9.70 -4.11 2.05
N GLY A 184 -10.45 -4.89 2.82
CA GLY A 184 -10.77 -6.27 2.47
C GLY A 184 -9.92 -7.29 3.22
N ALA A 185 -10.12 -8.54 2.86
CA ALA A 185 -9.39 -9.69 3.36
C ALA A 185 -9.35 -10.76 2.29
N HIS A 186 -8.47 -11.74 2.44
CA HIS A 186 -8.45 -12.89 1.55
C HIS A 186 -9.76 -13.70 1.66
N PRO A 187 -10.31 -14.24 0.56
CA PRO A 187 -11.58 -14.98 0.57
C PRO A 187 -11.62 -16.18 1.54
N SER A 188 -10.46 -16.75 1.87
CA SER A 188 -10.36 -17.83 2.88
C SER A 188 -10.59 -17.36 4.31
N ALA A 189 -10.59 -16.06 4.59
CA ALA A 189 -10.60 -15.46 5.92
C ALA A 189 -9.40 -15.83 6.82
N LEU A 190 -8.34 -16.45 6.28
CA LEU A 190 -7.14 -16.84 7.03
C LEU A 190 -6.15 -15.69 7.21
N ILE A 191 -6.18 -14.72 6.31
CA ILE A 191 -5.39 -13.48 6.37
C ILE A 191 -6.26 -12.24 6.13
N GLY A 192 -5.92 -11.16 6.81
CA GLY A 192 -6.65 -9.89 6.77
C GLY A 192 -5.92 -8.81 7.56
N GLU A 193 -6.56 -7.66 7.80
CA GLU A 193 -6.00 -6.60 8.61
C GLU A 193 -6.21 -6.88 10.11
N LEU A 194 -5.12 -7.25 10.79
CA LEU A 194 -5.09 -7.57 12.23
C LEU A 194 -4.16 -6.59 12.96
N PRO A 195 -4.62 -5.35 13.24
CA PRO A 195 -3.81 -4.38 13.95
C PRO A 195 -3.62 -4.79 15.42
N LYS A 196 -2.41 -4.59 15.94
CA LYS A 196 -2.15 -4.72 17.38
C LYS A 196 -2.74 -3.51 18.11
N GLY A 197 -3.51 -3.78 19.16
CA GLY A 197 -4.14 -2.73 19.98
C GLY A 197 -5.36 -2.07 19.31
N VAL A 198 -5.46 -0.73 19.47
CA VAL A 198 -6.56 0.04 18.88
C VAL A 198 -6.30 0.26 17.40
N PRO A 199 -7.25 -0.13 16.51
CA PRO A 199 -7.06 0.14 15.08
C PRO A 199 -6.94 1.62 14.77
N GLY A 200 -5.95 1.99 13.97
CA GLY A 200 -5.84 3.34 13.41
C GLY A 200 -6.63 3.53 12.11
N ASN A 201 -7.12 2.43 11.50
CA ASN A 201 -7.89 2.46 10.27
C ASN A 201 -9.37 2.21 10.53
N LEU A 202 -10.23 2.79 9.68
CA LEU A 202 -11.69 2.73 9.84
C LEU A 202 -12.21 1.30 9.78
N VAL A 203 -11.85 0.52 8.75
CA VAL A 203 -12.47 -0.79 8.49
C VAL A 203 -12.22 -1.79 9.62
N PRO A 204 -11.00 -2.01 10.13
CA PRO A 204 -10.81 -2.87 11.28
C PRO A 204 -11.50 -2.34 12.55
N PHE A 205 -11.67 -1.02 12.70
CA PHE A 205 -12.44 -0.47 13.81
C PHE A 205 -13.93 -0.83 13.70
N ILE A 206 -14.51 -0.68 12.49
CA ILE A 206 -15.90 -1.07 12.21
C ILE A 206 -16.11 -2.57 12.45
N THR A 207 -15.24 -3.42 11.92
CA THR A 207 -15.38 -4.87 12.05
C THR A 207 -15.24 -5.34 13.49
N GLN A 208 -14.32 -4.74 14.27
CA GLN A 208 -14.21 -5.01 15.71
C GLN A 208 -15.43 -4.56 16.50
N THR A 209 -16.04 -3.43 16.12
CA THR A 209 -17.30 -2.95 16.73
C THR A 209 -18.45 -3.90 16.38
N ALA A 210 -18.57 -4.30 15.13
CA ALA A 210 -19.58 -5.25 14.67
C ALA A 210 -19.45 -6.63 15.34
N ALA A 211 -18.22 -7.06 15.65
CA ALA A 211 -17.93 -8.29 16.38
C ALA A 211 -18.12 -8.17 17.90
N GLY A 212 -18.50 -7.00 18.42
CA GLY A 212 -18.68 -6.76 19.86
C GLY A 212 -17.37 -6.64 20.65
N ILE A 213 -16.22 -6.53 19.98
CA ILE A 213 -14.92 -6.33 20.62
C ILE A 213 -14.80 -4.89 21.12
N ARG A 214 -15.49 -3.95 20.44
CA ARG A 214 -15.57 -2.54 20.81
C ARG A 214 -17.02 -2.13 21.04
N GLU A 215 -17.21 -1.21 21.97
CA GLU A 215 -18.56 -0.77 22.37
C GLU A 215 -19.26 0.01 21.25
N CYS A 216 -18.55 0.96 20.62
CA CYS A 216 -19.13 1.83 19.60
C CYS A 216 -18.08 2.31 18.60
N LEU A 217 -18.56 2.81 17.48
CA LEU A 217 -17.78 3.56 16.49
C LEU A 217 -17.91 5.06 16.81
N SER A 218 -16.76 5.73 16.99
CA SER A 218 -16.74 7.18 17.20
C SER A 218 -16.66 7.92 15.87
N VAL A 219 -17.45 8.97 15.72
CA VAL A 219 -17.41 9.92 14.60
C VAL A 219 -16.80 11.21 15.12
N PHE A 220 -15.73 11.69 14.47
CA PHE A 220 -15.00 12.87 14.87
C PHE A 220 -15.23 13.99 13.86
N GLY A 221 -16.11 14.91 14.21
CA GLY A 221 -16.47 16.05 13.35
C GLY A 221 -17.42 15.71 12.21
N ASP A 222 -18.13 16.73 11.75
CA ASP A 222 -19.11 16.69 10.66
C ASP A 222 -19.07 18.00 9.85
N ASP A 223 -17.92 18.68 9.89
CA ASP A 223 -17.71 20.03 9.36
C ASP A 223 -16.75 20.08 8.15
N TYR A 224 -16.50 18.92 7.52
CA TYR A 224 -15.74 18.88 6.28
C TYR A 224 -16.54 19.53 5.13
N ASP A 225 -15.82 20.16 4.19
CA ASP A 225 -16.41 20.71 2.96
C ASP A 225 -16.78 19.57 1.99
N THR A 226 -17.82 18.83 2.35
CA THR A 226 -18.39 17.68 1.64
C THR A 226 -19.91 17.72 1.76
N PRO A 227 -20.66 17.03 0.89
CA PRO A 227 -22.13 17.11 0.88
C PRO A 227 -22.81 16.77 2.20
N ASP A 228 -22.15 16.06 3.10
CA ASP A 228 -22.69 15.65 4.40
C ASP A 228 -21.75 15.90 5.58
N GLY A 229 -20.73 16.72 5.37
CA GLY A 229 -19.76 17.08 6.40
C GLY A 229 -18.77 15.98 6.79
N SER A 230 -18.85 14.78 6.18
CA SER A 230 -17.92 13.69 6.48
C SER A 230 -16.73 13.66 5.52
N ALA A 231 -15.60 13.08 5.97
CA ALA A 231 -14.42 12.94 5.13
C ALA A 231 -14.63 11.90 4.01
N ILE A 232 -14.26 12.25 2.78
CA ILE A 232 -14.23 11.35 1.62
C ILE A 232 -12.87 10.68 1.53
N ARG A 233 -12.83 9.37 1.27
CA ARG A 233 -11.60 8.57 1.11
C ARG A 233 -11.73 7.62 -0.07
N ASP A 234 -10.62 7.42 -0.78
CA ASP A 234 -10.49 6.36 -1.77
C ASP A 234 -10.05 5.07 -1.10
N TYR A 235 -10.64 3.96 -1.54
CA TYR A 235 -10.32 2.63 -1.06
C TYR A 235 -9.94 1.73 -2.23
N ILE A 236 -9.00 0.80 -1.97
CA ILE A 236 -8.59 -0.24 -2.92
C ILE A 236 -8.70 -1.60 -2.25
N ASP A 237 -9.20 -2.61 -2.97
CA ASP A 237 -9.19 -3.99 -2.46
C ASP A 237 -7.75 -4.48 -2.28
N VAL A 238 -7.47 -5.13 -1.14
CA VAL A 238 -6.12 -5.57 -0.78
C VAL A 238 -5.58 -6.67 -1.70
N VAL A 239 -6.46 -7.52 -2.25
CA VAL A 239 -6.07 -8.57 -3.21
C VAL A 239 -5.69 -7.93 -4.55
N ASP A 240 -6.46 -6.93 -4.98
CA ASP A 240 -6.13 -6.16 -6.18
C ASP A 240 -4.81 -5.40 -6.03
N LEU A 241 -4.59 -4.80 -4.86
CA LEU A 241 -3.33 -4.16 -4.52
C LEU A 241 -2.16 -5.18 -4.54
N ALA A 242 -2.37 -6.38 -4.01
CA ALA A 242 -1.38 -7.46 -4.03
C ALA A 242 -1.04 -7.87 -5.47
N LYS A 243 -2.04 -8.04 -6.33
CA LYS A 243 -1.83 -8.32 -7.77
C LYS A 243 -1.04 -7.23 -8.47
N ALA A 244 -1.26 -5.95 -8.12
CA ALA A 244 -0.48 -4.85 -8.68
C ALA A 244 1.02 -4.97 -8.30
N HIS A 245 1.35 -5.40 -7.08
CA HIS A 245 2.73 -5.69 -6.68
C HIS A 245 3.35 -6.83 -7.49
N VAL A 246 2.58 -7.90 -7.75
CA VAL A 246 3.04 -9.02 -8.61
C VAL A 246 3.35 -8.55 -10.03
N VAL A 247 2.47 -7.73 -10.61
CA VAL A 247 2.72 -7.14 -11.94
C VAL A 247 3.96 -6.26 -11.93
N ALA A 248 4.16 -5.47 -10.88
CA ALA A 248 5.33 -4.60 -10.74
C ALA A 248 6.64 -5.39 -10.68
N VAL A 249 6.69 -6.52 -9.94
CA VAL A 249 7.88 -7.40 -9.88
C VAL A 249 8.29 -7.90 -11.27
N GLY A 250 7.34 -8.23 -12.13
CA GLY A 250 7.61 -8.72 -13.48
C GLY A 250 8.09 -7.66 -14.48
N ARG A 251 8.21 -6.39 -14.09
CA ARG A 251 8.60 -5.28 -14.98
C ARG A 251 9.98 -4.76 -14.63
N SER A 252 10.90 -4.83 -15.61
CA SER A 252 12.24 -4.25 -15.51
C SER A 252 12.25 -2.89 -16.22
N VAL A 253 11.83 -1.84 -15.55
CA VAL A 253 11.83 -0.46 -16.07
C VAL A 253 12.38 0.48 -14.99
N GLY A 254 13.09 1.54 -15.38
CA GLY A 254 13.68 2.53 -14.47
C GLY A 254 12.72 3.04 -13.37
N VAL A 255 13.03 4.10 -12.65
CA VAL A 255 12.14 4.60 -11.57
C VAL A 255 10.82 5.05 -12.16
N VAL A 256 9.73 4.40 -11.72
CA VAL A 256 8.36 4.77 -12.09
C VAL A 256 7.52 4.83 -10.82
N ALA A 257 6.80 5.91 -10.63
CA ALA A 257 5.78 6.01 -9.60
C ALA A 257 4.41 5.70 -10.21
N PHE A 258 3.63 4.83 -9.56
CA PHE A 258 2.27 4.52 -9.97
C PHE A 258 1.26 4.93 -8.90
N VAL A 259 0.15 5.51 -9.33
CA VAL A 259 -1.02 5.72 -8.49
C VAL A 259 -1.98 4.56 -8.67
N LEU A 260 -2.23 3.82 -7.60
CA LEU A 260 -3.22 2.75 -7.60
C LEU A 260 -4.55 3.28 -7.04
N ARG A 261 -5.54 3.38 -7.90
CA ARG A 261 -6.93 3.72 -7.56
C ARG A 261 -7.88 2.79 -8.30
N LEU A 262 -9.08 2.57 -7.75
CA LEU A 262 -10.11 1.85 -8.47
C LEU A 262 -10.60 2.69 -9.66
N PRO A 263 -10.74 2.11 -10.85
CA PRO A 263 -11.44 2.75 -11.95
C PRO A 263 -12.89 3.03 -11.52
N GLN A 264 -13.41 4.19 -11.90
CA GLN A 264 -14.81 4.52 -11.62
C GLN A 264 -15.79 3.63 -12.40
N ASP A 265 -15.32 2.99 -13.47
CA ASP A 265 -16.07 2.03 -14.28
C ASP A 265 -15.44 0.63 -14.15
N ARG A 266 -16.29 -0.37 -13.89
CA ARG A 266 -15.94 -1.78 -13.79
C ARG A 266 -15.48 -2.32 -15.16
N ALA A 267 -14.22 -2.17 -15.47
CA ALA A 267 -13.56 -2.94 -16.51
C ALA A 267 -12.10 -3.14 -16.12
N LEU A 268 -11.75 -4.40 -15.92
CA LEU A 268 -10.41 -5.01 -15.95
C LEU A 268 -9.24 -4.05 -15.68
N PHE A 269 -8.42 -4.39 -14.68
CA PHE A 269 -7.14 -3.76 -14.36
C PHE A 269 -6.32 -3.50 -15.62
N ASP A 270 -6.47 -2.35 -16.24
CA ASP A 270 -5.45 -1.75 -17.07
C ASP A 270 -4.57 -0.92 -16.13
N VAL A 271 -3.47 -1.52 -15.66
CA VAL A 271 -2.39 -0.77 -15.03
C VAL A 271 -1.76 0.04 -16.16
N GLN A 272 -2.28 1.24 -16.41
CA GLN A 272 -1.63 2.20 -17.30
C GLN A 272 -0.30 2.59 -16.67
N VAL A 273 0.77 2.12 -17.29
CA VAL A 273 2.14 2.46 -16.98
C VAL A 273 2.47 3.73 -17.75
N ASP A 274 2.26 4.88 -17.14
CA ASP A 274 2.89 6.11 -17.64
C ASP A 274 4.34 6.09 -17.21
N VAL A 275 5.18 5.69 -18.17
CA VAL A 275 6.64 5.85 -18.05
C VAL A 275 6.90 7.34 -18.22
N ALA A 276 7.04 8.08 -17.12
CA ALA A 276 7.63 9.40 -17.15
C ALA A 276 9.11 9.22 -17.53
N ALA A 277 9.35 9.13 -18.84
CA ALA A 277 10.68 9.09 -19.41
C ALA A 277 11.35 10.43 -19.13
N HIS A 278 12.29 10.46 -18.20
CA HIS A 278 13.36 11.42 -18.24
C HIS A 278 14.26 11.06 -19.43
N HIS A 279 13.77 11.35 -20.64
CA HIS A 279 14.56 11.36 -21.86
C HIS A 279 15.23 12.73 -22.01
N GLN A 280 16.36 12.89 -21.35
CA GLN A 280 17.49 13.58 -21.93
C GLN A 280 18.72 12.71 -21.71
N MET A 281 18.91 11.74 -22.58
CA MET A 281 20.15 11.34 -23.24
C MET A 281 19.98 9.98 -23.91
N ARG A 282 20.00 10.08 -25.28
CA ARG A 282 20.31 9.05 -26.28
C ARG A 282 19.22 8.02 -26.67
N GLY A 283 18.65 8.28 -27.83
CA GLY A 283 18.53 7.33 -28.94
C GLY A 283 17.35 6.35 -28.92
N ASN A 284 16.32 6.67 -29.71
CA ASN A 284 15.41 5.77 -30.42
C ASN A 284 14.89 4.50 -29.73
N VAL A 285 13.67 4.57 -29.22
CA VAL A 285 12.73 3.42 -29.21
C VAL A 285 11.33 3.94 -29.60
N ALA A 286 10.70 3.26 -30.54
CA ALA A 286 9.42 3.59 -31.14
C ALA A 286 8.22 3.47 -30.16
N PRO A 287 7.13 4.24 -30.41
CA PRO A 287 5.96 4.23 -29.52
C PRO A 287 5.09 3.00 -29.75
N PHE A 288 4.60 2.40 -28.66
CA PHE A 288 3.63 1.31 -28.70
C PHE A 288 2.19 1.83 -28.61
N VAL A 289 1.34 1.25 -29.42
CA VAL A 289 0.02 1.60 -29.90
C VAL A 289 -1.05 1.79 -28.81
N GLN A 290 -1.88 2.81 -29.00
CA GLN A 290 -3.16 3.06 -28.33
C GLN A 290 -4.21 1.99 -28.65
N GLY A 291 -4.91 1.48 -27.65
CA GLY A 291 -6.12 0.71 -27.78
C GLY A 291 -7.35 1.57 -27.46
N THR A 292 -8.30 1.59 -28.35
CA THR A 292 -9.50 2.42 -28.40
C THR A 292 -10.54 2.07 -27.33
N ALA A 293 -11.13 3.09 -26.70
CA ALA A 293 -12.29 2.99 -25.81
C ALA A 293 -13.59 2.86 -26.61
N VAL A 294 -14.50 1.98 -26.16
CA VAL A 294 -15.88 1.89 -26.63
C VAL A 294 -16.79 2.56 -25.60
N SER A 295 -17.54 3.56 -26.06
CA SER A 295 -18.49 4.33 -25.25
C SER A 295 -19.84 3.58 -25.13
N GLY A 296 -20.36 3.47 -23.90
CA GLY A 296 -21.73 3.08 -23.61
C GLY A 296 -22.44 4.16 -22.80
N GLN A 297 -23.59 4.62 -23.30
CA GLN A 297 -24.44 5.64 -22.69
C GLN A 297 -25.14 5.13 -21.43
N HIS A 298 -25.26 5.97 -20.41
CA HIS A 298 -26.08 5.73 -19.21
C HIS A 298 -27.05 6.86 -18.94
N ASP A 299 -28.28 6.45 -18.63
CA ASP A 299 -29.45 7.24 -18.26
C ASP A 299 -29.43 7.57 -16.73
N PRO A 300 -29.68 8.82 -16.29
CA PRO A 300 -29.62 9.19 -14.89
C PRO A 300 -31.03 9.37 -14.32
N ALA A 301 -31.64 8.33 -13.73
CA ALA A 301 -32.78 8.51 -12.84
C ALA A 301 -33.03 7.33 -11.91
N ALA A 302 -32.60 7.44 -10.66
CA ALA A 302 -33.26 6.80 -9.53
C ALA A 302 -32.76 7.36 -8.18
N THR A 303 -33.44 8.37 -7.69
CA THR A 303 -33.32 8.87 -6.32
C THR A 303 -34.15 7.99 -5.39
N SER A 304 -33.53 7.38 -4.39
CA SER A 304 -34.26 6.76 -3.28
C SER A 304 -33.78 7.35 -1.96
N ARG A 305 -34.71 8.05 -1.29
CA ARG A 305 -34.55 8.56 0.07
C ARG A 305 -34.59 7.39 1.06
N ARG A 306 -33.70 7.35 2.01
CA ARG A 306 -33.78 6.48 3.19
C ARG A 306 -33.87 7.32 4.45
N ASN A 307 -34.95 7.08 5.20
CA ASN A 307 -35.16 7.61 6.53
C ASN A 307 -34.26 6.88 7.54
N VAL A 308 -33.60 7.64 8.36
CA VAL A 308 -32.89 7.13 9.56
C VAL A 308 -33.94 7.18 10.69
N VAL A 309 -34.25 6.02 11.24
CA VAL A 309 -35.01 5.88 12.47
C VAL A 309 -34.27 4.89 13.36
N ASP A 310 -34.03 5.34 14.59
CA ASP A 310 -33.48 4.58 15.74
C ASP A 310 -32.23 3.71 15.53
N GLY A 311 -31.11 4.22 15.96
CA GLY A 311 -29.86 3.69 16.51
C GLY A 311 -29.51 2.19 16.47
N ARG A 312 -30.18 1.36 15.64
CA ARG A 312 -29.84 -0.05 15.47
C ARG A 312 -29.58 -0.38 14.01
N LEU A 313 -28.31 -0.68 13.72
CA LEU A 313 -27.89 -1.19 12.42
C LEU A 313 -28.46 -2.60 12.21
N ASN A 314 -29.42 -2.75 11.32
CA ASN A 314 -29.80 -4.04 10.77
C ASN A 314 -28.72 -4.49 9.77
N ALA A 315 -28.27 -5.72 9.88
CA ALA A 315 -27.28 -6.33 9.00
C ALA A 315 -27.69 -6.17 7.53
N PRO A 316 -26.79 -5.70 6.64
CA PRO A 316 -27.13 -5.53 5.24
C PRO A 316 -27.26 -6.89 4.55
N ARG A 317 -28.39 -7.09 3.87
CA ARG A 317 -28.52 -8.15 2.86
C ARG A 317 -27.61 -7.79 1.68
N VAL A 318 -26.70 -8.72 1.36
CA VAL A 318 -25.84 -8.62 0.17
C VAL A 318 -26.71 -8.77 -1.08
N VAL A 319 -27.03 -7.68 -1.72
CA VAL A 319 -27.51 -7.64 -3.11
C VAL A 319 -26.64 -6.58 -3.79
N GLY A 320 -25.86 -7.02 -4.72
CA GLY A 320 -25.03 -6.39 -5.74
C GLY A 320 -24.98 -4.86 -5.92
N GLU A 321 -24.95 -4.05 -4.89
CA GLU A 321 -24.89 -2.59 -4.98
C GLU A 321 -23.71 -2.03 -4.17
N ARG A 322 -23.10 -0.98 -4.70
CA ARG A 322 -21.94 -0.26 -4.16
C ARG A 322 -22.13 0.07 -2.69
N ILE A 323 -21.24 -0.39 -1.83
CA ILE A 323 -21.15 0.09 -0.47
C ILE A 323 -20.26 1.33 -0.48
N ALA A 324 -20.86 2.51 -0.36
CA ALA A 324 -20.11 3.73 -0.09
C ALA A 324 -19.86 3.82 1.41
N PHE A 325 -18.61 3.61 1.83
CA PHE A 325 -18.20 3.86 3.21
C PHE A 325 -17.72 5.30 3.33
N ARG A 326 -18.26 6.02 4.31
CA ARG A 326 -17.78 7.35 4.70
C ARG A 326 -16.85 7.19 5.90
N ALA A 327 -15.65 7.69 5.77
CA ALA A 327 -14.62 7.58 6.79
C ALA A 327 -14.38 8.92 7.45
N VAL A 328 -14.23 8.90 8.75
CA VAL A 328 -13.87 10.06 9.58
C VAL A 328 -12.41 9.99 9.95
N VAL A 329 -11.67 11.06 9.74
CA VAL A 329 -10.26 11.18 10.10
C VAL A 329 -10.13 12.10 11.30
N GLN A 330 -9.45 11.61 12.34
CA GLN A 330 -9.01 12.46 13.45
C GLN A 330 -7.94 13.43 12.95
N HIS A 331 -8.22 14.74 12.95
CA HIS A 331 -7.18 15.75 13.08
C HIS A 331 -6.98 16.01 14.57
N ALA A 332 -5.81 15.69 15.08
CA ALA A 332 -5.38 16.24 16.34
C ALA A 332 -5.09 17.74 16.11
N ASP A 333 -6.04 18.59 16.39
CA ASP A 333 -5.75 20.01 16.57
C ASP A 333 -4.84 20.13 17.76
N ALA A 334 -3.57 20.45 17.49
CA ALA A 334 -2.69 21.00 18.49
C ALA A 334 -3.23 22.40 18.84
N GLN A 335 -4.19 22.47 19.76
CA GLN A 335 -4.48 23.73 20.44
C GLN A 335 -3.25 24.06 21.29
N SER A 336 -2.45 24.99 20.78
CA SER A 336 -1.52 25.78 21.56
C SER A 336 -2.33 26.57 22.60
N GLY A 337 -2.43 26.02 23.81
CA GLY A 337 -2.85 26.77 24.98
C GLY A 337 -1.76 27.76 25.35
N GLN A 338 -2.16 28.99 25.58
CA GLN A 338 -1.40 30.08 26.15
C GLN A 338 -0.81 29.71 27.51
#